data_8c23024bfb874de90739a7ff575a26d4
#
_entry.id   8c23024bfb874de90739a7ff575a26d4
#
_cell.length_a   1.000
_cell.length_b   1.000
_cell.length_c   1.000
_cell.angle_alpha   90.00
_cell.angle_beta   90.00
_cell.angle_gamma   90.00
#
_symmetry.space_group_name_H-M   'P 1'
#
loop_
_entity.id
_entity.type
_entity.pdbx_description
1 polymer ?
#
loop_
_entity_poly.entity_id
_entity_poly.type
_entity_poly.pdbx_seq_one_letter_code
_entity_poly.pdbx_strand_id
1 'polypeptide(L)'
;MEIFDIIKSVIFGIVEGITEWLPISSTGHMILLNEILPLRIGKNPDDFYSMFEVVIQLGAIMAVVVLFWSQIWPFGRKDNKAPLAKTGIGAWIKTDIFVLWFHILVSTIPAAVIGVLFDDVFERLFYNFQTVAIMLILFGIAFIVIETRHNGKSAKINSLVDISYTTALMIGFFQLIAAVFPGTSRSGATIVGALLIGVSRTVAAEYTFFLAIPVMFGASLLKLVKFGFHFTGEEAAILIIGMIVAFVVSLIVIKFLMGYIKKHNFIVFGWYRIVLGAIVLLCGIAGL
;
A
#
# COMPACT_ATOMS: atom_id res chain seq x y z
N MET A 1 14.74 -20.40 -17.33
CA MET A 1 13.81 -20.26 -16.20
C MET A 1 13.74 -21.58 -15.47
N GLU A 2 14.25 -21.59 -14.25
CA GLU A 2 14.21 -22.78 -13.40
C GLU A 2 12.86 -22.84 -12.67
N ILE A 3 12.37 -24.05 -12.41
CA ILE A 3 11.11 -24.25 -11.66
C ILE A 3 11.16 -23.60 -10.27
N PHE A 4 12.36 -23.54 -9.71
CA PHE A 4 12.63 -22.94 -8.40
C PHE A 4 12.40 -21.42 -8.41
N ASP A 5 12.71 -20.71 -9.49
CA ASP A 5 12.48 -19.26 -9.61
C ASP A 5 10.99 -18.93 -9.75
N ILE A 6 10.23 -19.83 -10.41
CA ILE A 6 8.76 -19.73 -10.44
C ILE A 6 8.20 -19.85 -9.01
N ILE A 7 8.66 -20.84 -8.25
CA ILE A 7 8.22 -21.05 -6.86
C ILE A 7 8.54 -19.82 -6.01
N LYS A 8 9.74 -19.23 -6.14
CA LYS A 8 10.10 -17.99 -5.46
C LYS A 8 9.12 -16.87 -5.82
N SER A 9 8.88 -16.62 -7.10
CA SER A 9 7.96 -15.59 -7.56
C SER A 9 6.55 -15.77 -6.99
N VAL A 10 6.06 -17.01 -6.92
CA VAL A 10 4.77 -17.34 -6.28
C VAL A 10 4.80 -16.98 -4.80
N ILE A 11 5.86 -17.34 -4.08
CA ILE A 11 5.99 -17.01 -2.64
C ILE A 11 6.03 -15.49 -2.43
N PHE A 12 6.84 -14.76 -3.21
CA PHE A 12 6.87 -13.30 -3.17
C PHE A 12 5.51 -12.69 -3.46
N GLY A 13 4.80 -13.17 -4.48
CA GLY A 13 3.44 -12.73 -4.80
C GLY A 13 2.44 -13.00 -3.68
N ILE A 14 2.53 -14.13 -2.98
CA ILE A 14 1.69 -14.43 -1.81
C ILE A 14 1.99 -13.46 -0.67
N VAL A 15 3.27 -13.26 -0.34
CA VAL A 15 3.69 -12.37 0.74
C VAL A 15 3.24 -10.94 0.44
N GLU A 16 3.46 -10.45 -0.77
CA GLU A 16 3.01 -9.12 -1.21
C GLU A 16 1.50 -8.97 -1.11
N GLY A 17 0.75 -9.92 -1.67
CA GLY A 17 -0.72 -9.89 -1.66
C GLY A 17 -1.33 -9.92 -0.26
N ILE A 18 -0.65 -10.51 0.72
CA ILE A 18 -1.07 -10.49 2.13
C ILE A 18 -0.66 -9.18 2.80
N THR A 19 0.60 -8.81 2.70
CA THR A 19 1.21 -7.81 3.58
C THR A 19 1.01 -6.38 3.12
N GLU A 20 0.65 -6.16 1.86
CA GLU A 20 0.37 -4.82 1.33
C GLU A 20 -0.92 -4.22 1.89
N TRP A 21 -1.96 -5.03 2.02
CA TRP A 21 -3.27 -4.55 2.48
C TRP A 21 -3.42 -4.57 4.00
N LEU A 22 -2.84 -5.56 4.65
CA LEU A 22 -2.73 -5.56 6.10
C LEU A 22 -1.72 -4.47 6.53
N PRO A 23 -2.03 -3.67 7.56
CA PRO A 23 -1.11 -2.60 7.95
C PRO A 23 0.10 -3.13 8.75
N ILE A 24 0.86 -4.08 8.15
CA ILE A 24 1.98 -4.82 8.78
C ILE A 24 3.33 -4.64 8.08
N SER A 25 3.39 -3.85 7.02
CA SER A 25 4.58 -3.55 6.19
C SER A 25 5.03 -4.66 5.25
N SER A 26 4.64 -4.57 3.99
CA SER A 26 5.15 -5.43 2.91
C SER A 26 6.68 -5.35 2.80
N THR A 27 7.26 -4.15 2.82
CA THR A 27 8.72 -3.94 2.75
C THR A 27 9.48 -4.74 3.82
N GLY A 28 9.02 -4.74 5.08
CA GLY A 28 9.67 -5.51 6.15
C GLY A 28 9.68 -7.02 5.89
N HIS A 29 8.60 -7.54 5.31
CA HIS A 29 8.50 -8.97 4.95
C HIS A 29 9.33 -9.30 3.72
N MET A 30 9.33 -8.42 2.70
CA MET A 30 10.09 -8.62 1.47
C MET A 30 11.59 -8.65 1.72
N ILE A 31 12.10 -7.78 2.59
CA ILE A 31 13.52 -7.78 3.02
C ILE A 31 13.87 -9.13 3.65
N LEU A 32 13.12 -9.57 4.67
CA LEU A 32 13.37 -10.86 5.32
C LEU A 32 13.23 -12.05 4.36
N LEU A 33 12.25 -12.01 3.48
CA LEU A 33 12.04 -13.07 2.51
C LEU A 33 13.20 -13.15 1.52
N ASN A 34 13.70 -12.00 1.05
CA ASN A 34 14.82 -11.97 0.10
C ASN A 34 16.15 -12.42 0.72
N GLU A 35 16.35 -12.23 2.02
CA GLU A 35 17.51 -12.79 2.73
C GLU A 35 17.46 -14.32 2.79
N ILE A 36 16.28 -14.89 3.07
CA ILE A 36 16.12 -16.36 3.19
C ILE A 36 16.01 -17.02 1.82
N LEU A 37 15.36 -16.36 0.87
CA LEU A 37 15.03 -16.90 -0.44
C LEU A 37 15.35 -15.88 -1.55
N PRO A 38 16.63 -15.57 -1.79
CA PRO A 38 17.03 -14.51 -2.70
C PRO A 38 16.54 -14.77 -4.13
N LEU A 39 15.89 -13.76 -4.72
CA LEU A 39 15.40 -13.77 -6.10
C LEU A 39 16.50 -13.20 -7.01
N ARG A 40 17.34 -14.06 -7.54
CA ARG A 40 18.48 -13.69 -8.39
C ARG A 40 18.21 -14.06 -9.84
N ILE A 41 17.59 -13.14 -10.60
CA ILE A 41 17.18 -13.34 -12.00
C ILE A 41 17.88 -12.33 -12.90
N GLY A 42 18.21 -12.75 -14.11
CA GLY A 42 18.80 -11.91 -15.15
C GLY A 42 20.28 -11.59 -14.95
N LYS A 43 20.78 -10.60 -15.69
CA LYS A 43 22.19 -10.20 -15.66
C LYS A 43 22.53 -9.32 -14.47
N ASN A 44 21.57 -8.52 -14.00
CA ASN A 44 21.68 -7.62 -12.85
C ASN A 44 20.60 -8.00 -11.83
N PRO A 45 20.84 -9.04 -10.99
CA PRO A 45 19.82 -9.58 -10.10
C PRO A 45 19.31 -8.57 -9.06
N ASP A 46 20.18 -7.71 -8.55
CA ASP A 46 19.81 -6.72 -7.52
C ASP A 46 18.91 -5.63 -8.12
N ASP A 47 19.21 -5.16 -9.34
CA ASP A 47 18.37 -4.19 -10.06
C ASP A 47 17.01 -4.82 -10.41
N PHE A 48 17.02 -6.09 -10.85
CA PHE A 48 15.79 -6.80 -11.14
C PHE A 48 14.93 -6.96 -9.87
N TYR A 49 15.51 -7.37 -8.75
CA TYR A 49 14.78 -7.50 -7.50
C TYR A 49 14.22 -6.15 -7.03
N SER A 50 15.01 -5.08 -7.05
CA SER A 50 14.55 -3.73 -6.68
C SER A 50 13.37 -3.23 -7.54
N MET A 51 13.36 -3.59 -8.81
CA MET A 51 12.22 -3.32 -9.70
C MET A 51 11.05 -4.26 -9.40
N PHE A 52 11.31 -5.57 -9.26
CA PHE A 52 10.31 -6.61 -9.05
C PHE A 52 9.46 -6.35 -7.78
N GLU A 53 10.09 -6.07 -6.62
CA GLU A 53 9.39 -5.85 -5.35
C GLU A 53 8.38 -4.69 -5.40
N VAL A 54 8.63 -3.68 -6.25
CA VAL A 54 7.72 -2.55 -6.42
C VAL A 54 6.67 -2.83 -7.50
N VAL A 55 7.06 -3.47 -8.60
CA VAL A 55 6.16 -3.65 -9.74
C VAL A 55 5.13 -4.76 -9.52
N ILE A 56 5.41 -5.79 -8.70
CA ILE A 56 4.39 -6.79 -8.33
C ILE A 56 3.19 -6.17 -7.60
N GLN A 57 3.36 -5.00 -6.97
CA GLN A 57 2.29 -4.23 -6.36
C GLN A 57 1.20 -3.83 -7.36
N LEU A 58 1.53 -3.70 -8.66
CA LEU A 58 0.51 -3.47 -9.70
C LEU A 58 -0.52 -4.60 -9.74
N GLY A 59 -0.08 -5.84 -9.54
CA GLY A 59 -1.01 -6.97 -9.38
C GLY A 59 -1.94 -6.76 -8.18
N ALA A 60 -1.37 -6.39 -7.04
CA ALA A 60 -2.14 -6.12 -5.83
C ALA A 60 -3.17 -4.98 -6.03
N ILE A 61 -2.77 -3.87 -6.67
CA ILE A 61 -3.67 -2.73 -6.97
C ILE A 61 -4.85 -3.15 -7.84
N MET A 62 -4.65 -4.01 -8.81
CA MET A 62 -5.74 -4.49 -9.68
C MET A 62 -6.84 -5.17 -8.87
N ALA A 63 -6.53 -5.76 -7.72
CA ALA A 63 -7.55 -6.31 -6.82
C ALA A 63 -8.45 -5.21 -6.24
N VAL A 64 -7.90 -4.05 -5.86
CA VAL A 64 -8.69 -2.89 -5.43
C VAL A 64 -9.58 -2.39 -6.56
N VAL A 65 -9.01 -2.23 -7.76
CA VAL A 65 -9.76 -1.77 -8.93
C VAL A 65 -10.96 -2.68 -9.21
N VAL A 66 -10.76 -3.99 -9.17
CA VAL A 66 -11.84 -4.97 -9.42
C VAL A 66 -12.88 -4.97 -8.29
N LEU A 67 -12.45 -4.99 -7.02
CA LEU A 67 -13.37 -5.08 -5.88
C LEU A 67 -14.20 -3.82 -5.67
N PHE A 68 -13.62 -2.66 -5.95
CA PHE A 68 -14.25 -1.35 -5.70
C PHE A 68 -14.58 -0.60 -6.99
N TRP A 69 -14.69 -1.30 -8.13
CA TRP A 69 -14.96 -0.69 -9.43
C TRP A 69 -16.10 0.32 -9.41
N SER A 70 -17.22 -0.05 -8.79
CA SER A 70 -18.41 0.82 -8.71
C SER A 70 -18.19 2.10 -7.89
N GLN A 71 -17.22 2.10 -6.98
CA GLN A 71 -16.90 3.22 -6.10
C GLN A 71 -15.79 4.13 -6.67
N ILE A 72 -15.02 3.65 -7.64
CA ILE A 72 -13.90 4.40 -8.23
C ILE A 72 -14.14 4.80 -9.69
N TRP A 73 -15.08 4.14 -10.41
CA TRP A 73 -15.38 4.45 -11.80
C TRP A 73 -16.37 5.61 -11.91
N PRO A 74 -15.93 6.79 -12.43
CA PRO A 74 -16.72 8.01 -12.34
C PRO A 74 -17.79 8.17 -13.41
N PHE A 75 -17.97 7.18 -14.29
CA PHE A 75 -18.91 7.26 -15.40
C PHE A 75 -20.00 6.19 -15.31
N GLY A 76 -21.23 6.56 -15.65
CA GLY A 76 -22.39 5.65 -15.75
C GLY A 76 -23.66 6.26 -15.21
N ARG A 77 -24.82 5.86 -15.79
CA ARG A 77 -26.15 6.31 -15.31
C ARG A 77 -26.66 5.46 -14.15
N LYS A 78 -26.33 4.18 -14.17
CA LYS A 78 -26.78 3.26 -13.13
C LYS A 78 -26.12 3.63 -11.80
N ASP A 79 -26.94 3.72 -10.77
CA ASP A 79 -26.50 4.05 -9.40
C ASP A 79 -25.78 5.41 -9.24
N ASN A 80 -26.01 6.34 -10.18
CA ASN A 80 -25.47 7.68 -10.08
C ASN A 80 -26.30 8.52 -9.07
N LYS A 81 -25.77 8.66 -7.85
CA LYS A 81 -26.41 9.39 -6.76
C LYS A 81 -26.19 10.91 -6.83
N ALA A 82 -25.13 11.34 -7.51
CA ALA A 82 -24.71 12.72 -7.63
C ALA A 82 -24.34 13.06 -9.08
N PRO A 83 -25.30 13.13 -10.01
CA PRO A 83 -25.03 13.47 -11.40
C PRO A 83 -24.64 14.94 -11.55
N LEU A 84 -23.68 15.23 -12.42
CA LEU A 84 -23.25 16.60 -12.75
C LEU A 84 -24.41 17.42 -13.35
N ALA A 85 -25.30 16.78 -14.13
CA ALA A 85 -26.53 17.36 -14.65
C ALA A 85 -27.63 16.31 -14.76
N LYS A 86 -28.91 16.75 -14.76
CA LYS A 86 -30.05 15.82 -14.83
C LYS A 86 -30.21 15.14 -16.19
N THR A 87 -29.68 15.76 -17.27
CA THR A 87 -29.82 15.30 -18.65
C THR A 87 -28.51 15.39 -19.42
N GLY A 88 -28.44 14.79 -20.60
CA GLY A 88 -27.26 14.81 -21.47
C GLY A 88 -26.08 14.02 -20.91
N ILE A 89 -24.87 14.42 -21.31
CA ILE A 89 -23.58 13.80 -20.91
C ILE A 89 -23.37 13.93 -19.39
N GLY A 90 -23.80 15.06 -18.79
CA GLY A 90 -23.64 15.28 -17.35
C GLY A 90 -24.39 14.29 -16.47
N ALA A 91 -25.42 13.63 -16.97
CA ALA A 91 -26.13 12.56 -16.26
C ALA A 91 -25.31 11.26 -16.13
N TRP A 92 -24.23 11.11 -16.90
CA TRP A 92 -23.30 9.98 -16.85
C TRP A 92 -22.13 10.21 -15.91
N ILE A 93 -21.90 11.45 -15.46
CA ILE A 93 -20.79 11.85 -14.62
C ILE A 93 -21.22 11.76 -13.16
N LYS A 94 -20.50 10.95 -12.37
CA LYS A 94 -20.68 10.77 -10.93
C LYS A 94 -19.78 11.76 -10.21
N THR A 95 -20.34 12.89 -9.77
CA THR A 95 -19.58 14.01 -9.18
C THR A 95 -18.91 13.63 -7.86
N ASP A 96 -19.56 12.80 -7.05
CA ASP A 96 -19.04 12.27 -5.79
C ASP A 96 -17.73 11.47 -5.99
N ILE A 97 -17.67 10.66 -7.05
CA ILE A 97 -16.45 9.90 -7.39
C ILE A 97 -15.35 10.83 -7.93
N PHE A 98 -15.68 11.84 -8.73
CA PHE A 98 -14.70 12.83 -9.15
C PHE A 98 -14.11 13.59 -7.96
N VAL A 99 -14.94 14.03 -7.02
CA VAL A 99 -14.48 14.68 -5.79
C VAL A 99 -13.57 13.75 -4.98
N LEU A 100 -13.92 12.47 -4.86
CA LEU A 100 -13.06 11.48 -4.21
C LEU A 100 -11.68 11.38 -4.91
N TRP A 101 -11.63 11.33 -6.23
CA TRP A 101 -10.37 11.32 -6.98
C TRP A 101 -9.54 12.57 -6.75
N PHE A 102 -10.17 13.76 -6.67
CA PHE A 102 -9.43 14.99 -6.32
C PHE A 102 -8.86 14.93 -4.90
N HIS A 103 -9.59 14.38 -3.92
CA HIS A 103 -9.06 14.17 -2.57
C HIS A 103 -7.88 13.19 -2.59
N ILE A 104 -7.96 12.09 -3.35
CA ILE A 104 -6.86 11.13 -3.52
C ILE A 104 -5.64 11.79 -4.14
N LEU A 105 -5.81 12.60 -5.19
CA LEU A 105 -4.71 13.35 -5.81
C LEU A 105 -4.05 14.31 -4.82
N VAL A 106 -4.83 15.05 -4.03
CA VAL A 106 -4.29 15.93 -2.98
C VAL A 106 -3.49 15.13 -1.94
N SER A 107 -3.98 13.96 -1.52
CA SER A 107 -3.23 13.08 -0.61
C SER A 107 -1.96 12.49 -1.24
N THR A 108 -1.91 12.37 -2.56
CA THR A 108 -0.75 11.82 -3.28
C THR A 108 0.39 12.83 -3.38
N ILE A 109 0.08 14.13 -3.50
CA ILE A 109 1.06 15.19 -3.78
C ILE A 109 2.25 15.20 -2.81
N PRO A 110 2.10 15.19 -1.47
CA PRO A 110 3.25 15.27 -0.58
C PRO A 110 4.28 14.16 -0.82
N ALA A 111 3.81 12.91 -0.91
CA ALA A 111 4.68 11.76 -1.12
C ALA A 111 5.24 11.71 -2.54
N ALA A 112 4.46 12.10 -3.56
CA ALA A 112 4.92 12.12 -4.95
C ALA A 112 6.03 13.17 -5.17
N VAL A 113 5.83 14.41 -4.68
CA VAL A 113 6.82 15.48 -4.85
C VAL A 113 8.12 15.14 -4.12
N ILE A 114 8.03 14.78 -2.86
CA ILE A 114 9.21 14.50 -2.03
C ILE A 114 9.87 13.17 -2.44
N GLY A 115 9.06 12.12 -2.74
CA GLY A 115 9.57 10.83 -3.19
C GLY A 115 10.34 10.95 -4.50
N VAL A 116 9.78 11.60 -5.54
CA VAL A 116 10.47 11.73 -6.84
C VAL A 116 11.74 12.58 -6.73
N LEU A 117 11.73 13.65 -5.92
CA LEU A 117 12.89 14.53 -5.80
C LEU A 117 14.05 13.95 -4.97
N PHE A 118 13.75 13.09 -4.00
CA PHE A 118 14.73 12.64 -2.99
C PHE A 118 14.80 11.11 -2.85
N ASP A 119 14.23 10.33 -3.78
CA ASP A 119 14.19 8.87 -3.74
C ASP A 119 15.57 8.26 -3.47
N ASP A 120 16.57 8.61 -4.27
CA ASP A 120 17.93 8.09 -4.15
C ASP A 120 18.61 8.48 -2.81
N VAL A 121 18.22 9.64 -2.24
CA VAL A 121 18.73 10.10 -0.95
C VAL A 121 18.13 9.28 0.19
N PHE A 122 16.83 9.05 0.13
CA PHE A 122 16.12 8.28 1.16
C PHE A 122 16.51 6.80 1.11
N GLU A 123 16.62 6.22 -0.09
CA GLU A 123 17.09 4.85 -0.27
C GLU A 123 18.49 4.68 0.37
N ARG A 124 19.43 5.56 0.08
CA ARG A 124 20.78 5.49 0.64
C ARG A 124 20.84 5.70 2.16
N LEU A 125 20.02 6.58 2.73
CA LEU A 125 20.09 6.93 4.16
C LEU A 125 19.26 5.99 5.03
N PHE A 126 18.09 5.56 4.57
CA PHE A 126 17.09 4.91 5.40
C PHE A 126 16.76 3.46 5.00
N TYR A 127 17.21 2.99 3.82
CA TYR A 127 16.95 1.60 3.41
C TYR A 127 17.94 0.65 4.08
N ASN A 128 17.79 0.49 5.39
CA ASN A 128 18.58 -0.38 6.23
C ASN A 128 17.70 -1.04 7.30
N PHE A 129 18.16 -2.16 7.82
CA PHE A 129 17.38 -2.96 8.77
C PHE A 129 17.04 -2.20 10.07
N GLN A 130 17.91 -1.29 10.52
CA GLN A 130 17.67 -0.50 11.73
C GLN A 130 16.46 0.42 11.56
N THR A 131 16.41 1.17 10.45
CA THR A 131 15.28 2.05 10.14
C THR A 131 14.00 1.23 10.01
N VAL A 132 14.03 0.12 9.26
CA VAL A 132 12.87 -0.76 9.07
C VAL A 132 12.35 -1.28 10.41
N ALA A 133 13.22 -1.79 11.28
CA ALA A 133 12.86 -2.32 12.59
C ALA A 133 12.26 -1.22 13.50
N ILE A 134 12.92 -0.05 13.58
CA ILE A 134 12.45 1.08 14.37
C ILE A 134 11.06 1.53 13.91
N MET A 135 10.85 1.69 12.61
CA MET A 135 9.58 2.16 12.08
C MET A 135 8.46 1.12 12.23
N LEU A 136 8.78 -0.17 12.11
CA LEU A 136 7.84 -1.24 12.45
C LEU A 136 7.36 -1.12 13.91
N ILE A 137 8.28 -0.97 14.85
CA ILE A 137 7.97 -0.86 16.29
C ILE A 137 7.20 0.43 16.57
N LEU A 138 7.65 1.59 16.07
CA LEU A 138 7.02 2.88 16.33
C LEU A 138 5.56 2.90 15.82
N PHE A 139 5.32 2.46 14.59
CA PHE A 139 3.95 2.41 14.06
C PHE A 139 3.13 1.27 14.65
N GLY A 140 3.76 0.21 15.14
CA GLY A 140 3.11 -0.81 15.97
C GLY A 140 2.56 -0.21 17.27
N ILE A 141 3.39 0.55 17.99
CA ILE A 141 2.99 1.29 19.19
C ILE A 141 1.91 2.33 18.86
N ALA A 142 2.06 3.06 17.74
CA ALA A 142 1.08 4.06 17.32
C ALA A 142 -0.32 3.43 17.13
N PHE A 143 -0.43 2.28 16.48
CA PHE A 143 -1.70 1.56 16.36
C PHE A 143 -2.32 1.22 17.71
N ILE A 144 -1.54 0.67 18.64
CA ILE A 144 -2.03 0.28 19.98
C ILE A 144 -2.51 1.52 20.74
N VAL A 145 -1.71 2.59 20.75
CA VAL A 145 -2.03 3.83 21.48
C VAL A 145 -3.30 4.50 20.91
N ILE A 146 -3.39 4.60 19.58
CA ILE A 146 -4.53 5.27 18.93
C ILE A 146 -5.80 4.48 19.16
N GLU A 147 -5.79 3.17 18.96
CA GLU A 147 -6.96 2.32 19.16
C GLU A 147 -7.42 2.30 20.60
N THR A 148 -6.48 2.27 21.55
CA THR A 148 -6.80 2.33 22.98
C THR A 148 -7.43 3.67 23.36
N ARG A 149 -6.92 4.79 22.83
CA ARG A 149 -7.46 6.14 23.10
C ARG A 149 -8.81 6.40 22.43
N HIS A 150 -9.13 5.70 21.34
CA HIS A 150 -10.39 5.83 20.62
C HIS A 150 -11.43 4.79 21.06
N ASN A 151 -11.08 3.89 21.96
CA ASN A 151 -12.02 2.89 22.46
C ASN A 151 -13.25 3.57 23.09
N GLY A 152 -14.46 3.18 22.65
CA GLY A 152 -15.73 3.75 23.11
C GLY A 152 -16.09 5.13 22.54
N LYS A 153 -15.26 5.72 21.65
CA LYS A 153 -15.57 7.00 21.01
C LYS A 153 -16.14 6.78 19.60
N SER A 154 -17.15 7.58 19.25
CA SER A 154 -17.67 7.61 17.88
C SER A 154 -16.70 8.34 16.95
N ALA A 155 -16.47 7.80 15.75
CA ALA A 155 -15.70 8.50 14.73
C ALA A 155 -16.46 9.74 14.22
N LYS A 156 -15.71 10.76 13.84
CA LYS A 156 -16.26 12.02 13.30
C LYS A 156 -16.60 11.91 11.82
N ILE A 157 -15.81 11.14 11.06
CA ILE A 157 -15.92 10.95 9.61
C ILE A 157 -16.25 9.48 9.36
N ASN A 158 -17.48 9.21 8.91
CA ASN A 158 -18.01 7.87 8.74
C ASN A 158 -18.30 7.50 7.28
N SER A 159 -18.05 8.42 6.34
CA SER A 159 -18.23 8.20 4.91
C SER A 159 -17.09 8.83 4.12
N LEU A 160 -16.78 8.25 2.96
CA LEU A 160 -15.77 8.80 2.03
C LEU A 160 -16.14 10.20 1.53
N VAL A 161 -17.43 10.51 1.40
CA VAL A 161 -17.91 11.84 0.97
C VAL A 161 -17.72 12.91 2.03
N ASP A 162 -17.52 12.53 3.30
CA ASP A 162 -17.26 13.48 4.40
C ASP A 162 -15.77 13.84 4.54
N ILE A 163 -14.90 13.22 3.75
CA ILE A 163 -13.47 13.54 3.72
C ILE A 163 -13.30 14.92 3.07
N SER A 164 -12.74 15.87 3.81
CA SER A 164 -12.40 17.20 3.30
C SER A 164 -11.02 17.20 2.64
N TYR A 165 -10.72 18.25 1.84
CA TYR A 165 -9.37 18.45 1.30
C TYR A 165 -8.29 18.56 2.39
N THR A 166 -8.61 19.18 3.52
CA THR A 166 -7.70 19.25 4.68
C THR A 166 -7.43 17.86 5.24
N THR A 167 -8.47 17.04 5.43
CA THR A 167 -8.34 15.66 5.88
C THR A 167 -7.49 14.84 4.90
N ALA A 168 -7.77 14.97 3.60
CA ALA A 168 -7.02 14.31 2.53
C ALA A 168 -5.53 14.70 2.56
N LEU A 169 -5.23 15.99 2.66
CA LEU A 169 -3.85 16.49 2.74
C LEU A 169 -3.12 15.97 4.00
N MET A 170 -3.79 15.94 5.15
CA MET A 170 -3.21 15.41 6.38
C MET A 170 -2.90 13.91 6.24
N ILE A 171 -3.79 13.11 5.64
CA ILE A 171 -3.51 11.69 5.33
C ILE A 171 -2.30 11.58 4.39
N GLY A 172 -2.18 12.49 3.42
CA GLY A 172 -1.04 12.59 2.51
C GLY A 172 0.30 12.87 3.24
N PHE A 173 0.30 13.69 4.28
CA PHE A 173 1.50 13.89 5.11
C PHE A 173 1.88 12.63 5.90
N PHE A 174 0.91 11.86 6.39
CA PHE A 174 1.21 10.56 6.99
C PHE A 174 1.76 9.58 5.95
N GLN A 175 1.25 9.60 4.71
CA GLN A 175 1.81 8.81 3.62
C GLN A 175 3.26 9.21 3.31
N LEU A 176 3.61 10.50 3.38
CA LEU A 176 4.98 10.99 3.19
C LEU A 176 5.94 10.33 4.19
N ILE A 177 5.53 10.10 5.45
CA ILE A 177 6.38 9.38 6.42
C ILE A 177 6.74 7.99 5.89
N ALA A 178 5.79 7.29 5.28
CA ALA A 178 6.05 5.97 4.71
C ALA A 178 6.90 6.01 3.42
N ALA A 179 6.85 7.10 2.67
CA ALA A 179 7.70 7.30 1.50
C ALA A 179 9.16 7.59 1.89
N VAL A 180 9.39 8.24 3.02
CA VAL A 180 10.73 8.57 3.53
C VAL A 180 11.36 7.42 4.32
N PHE A 181 10.57 6.74 5.15
CA PHE A 181 11.08 5.73 6.09
C PHE A 181 10.53 4.34 5.76
N PRO A 182 11.36 3.45 5.17
CA PRO A 182 10.97 2.06 4.91
C PRO A 182 10.63 1.34 6.22
N GLY A 183 9.73 0.36 6.14
CA GLY A 183 9.21 -0.31 7.34
C GLY A 183 7.98 0.37 7.96
N THR A 184 7.74 1.66 7.67
CA THR A 184 6.54 2.39 8.14
C THR A 184 5.24 1.72 7.68
N SER A 185 5.20 1.14 6.49
CA SER A 185 4.02 0.72 5.75
C SER A 185 3.15 1.90 5.29
N ARG A 186 2.95 2.00 3.99
CA ARG A 186 2.05 3.02 3.43
C ARG A 186 0.64 2.91 4.02
N SER A 187 0.05 1.72 3.98
CA SER A 187 -1.27 1.47 4.57
C SER A 187 -1.29 1.70 6.09
N GLY A 188 -0.22 1.32 6.78
CA GLY A 188 -0.08 1.59 8.22
C GLY A 188 -0.09 3.08 8.54
N ALA A 189 0.72 3.88 7.85
CA ALA A 189 0.80 5.32 8.09
C ALA A 189 -0.50 6.05 7.78
N THR A 190 -1.10 5.78 6.63
CA THR A 190 -2.34 6.44 6.20
C THR A 190 -3.53 6.08 7.09
N ILE A 191 -3.65 4.81 7.54
CA ILE A 191 -4.68 4.40 8.50
C ILE A 191 -4.46 5.08 9.86
N VAL A 192 -3.24 5.07 10.40
CA VAL A 192 -2.88 5.75 11.66
C VAL A 192 -3.24 7.23 11.58
N GLY A 193 -2.85 7.92 10.48
CA GLY A 193 -3.17 9.31 10.26
C GLY A 193 -4.68 9.58 10.19
N ALA A 194 -5.42 8.77 9.44
CA ALA A 194 -6.86 8.87 9.31
C ALA A 194 -7.57 8.67 10.66
N LEU A 195 -7.18 7.66 11.43
CA LEU A 195 -7.72 7.41 12.77
C LEU A 195 -7.46 8.58 13.72
N LEU A 196 -6.25 9.16 13.72
CA LEU A 196 -5.90 10.33 14.56
C LEU A 196 -6.80 11.53 14.28
N ILE A 197 -7.19 11.73 13.04
CA ILE A 197 -8.08 12.84 12.62
C ILE A 197 -9.54 12.55 12.98
N GLY A 198 -9.88 11.30 13.30
CA GLY A 198 -11.23 10.87 13.67
C GLY A 198 -12.01 10.23 12.52
N VAL A 199 -11.34 9.73 11.49
CA VAL A 199 -11.94 8.89 10.45
C VAL A 199 -12.23 7.50 11.01
N SER A 200 -13.36 6.90 10.63
CA SER A 200 -13.72 5.55 11.05
C SER A 200 -12.78 4.50 10.44
N ARG A 201 -12.62 3.34 11.10
CA ARG A 201 -11.71 2.26 10.64
C ARG A 201 -12.00 1.83 9.21
N THR A 202 -13.28 1.65 8.86
CA THR A 202 -13.71 1.22 7.54
C THR A 202 -13.36 2.27 6.48
N VAL A 203 -13.69 3.54 6.72
CA VAL A 203 -13.39 4.64 5.78
C VAL A 203 -11.89 4.87 5.65
N ALA A 204 -11.12 4.75 6.75
CA ALA A 204 -9.66 4.86 6.73
C ALA A 204 -9.04 3.77 5.85
N ALA A 205 -9.49 2.52 5.95
CA ALA A 205 -9.01 1.44 5.11
C ALA A 205 -9.42 1.61 3.64
N GLU A 206 -10.68 1.94 3.35
CA GLU A 206 -11.16 2.16 1.98
C GLU A 206 -10.40 3.31 1.31
N TYR A 207 -10.26 4.44 2.00
CA TYR A 207 -9.51 5.60 1.48
C TYR A 207 -8.04 5.26 1.22
N THR A 208 -7.42 4.51 2.13
CA THR A 208 -6.05 4.01 1.99
C THR A 208 -5.88 3.11 0.76
N PHE A 209 -6.87 2.25 0.46
CA PHE A 209 -6.84 1.40 -0.74
C PHE A 209 -6.94 2.23 -2.03
N PHE A 210 -7.82 3.24 -2.06
CA PHE A 210 -7.95 4.09 -3.24
C PHE A 210 -6.72 4.97 -3.44
N LEU A 211 -6.14 5.47 -2.35
CA LEU A 211 -4.89 6.23 -2.39
C LEU A 211 -3.71 5.38 -2.91
N ALA A 212 -3.75 4.05 -2.71
CA ALA A 212 -2.75 3.14 -3.26
C ALA A 212 -2.68 3.19 -4.79
N ILE A 213 -3.81 3.37 -5.47
CA ILE A 213 -3.89 3.27 -6.93
C ILE A 213 -2.89 4.23 -7.62
N PRO A 214 -2.99 5.56 -7.46
CA PRO A 214 -2.06 6.48 -8.12
C PRO A 214 -0.63 6.37 -7.58
N VAL A 215 -0.45 6.12 -6.29
CA VAL A 215 0.88 6.09 -5.66
C VAL A 215 1.70 4.90 -6.14
N MET A 216 1.14 3.69 -6.07
CA MET A 216 1.85 2.48 -6.47
C MET A 216 2.01 2.41 -8.00
N PHE A 217 1.03 2.90 -8.75
CA PHE A 217 1.17 3.04 -10.20
C PHE A 217 2.35 3.97 -10.55
N GLY A 218 2.44 5.13 -9.89
CA GLY A 218 3.53 6.07 -10.09
C GLY A 218 4.89 5.50 -9.68
N ALA A 219 4.98 4.85 -8.53
CA ALA A 219 6.20 4.19 -8.05
C ALA A 219 6.67 3.06 -8.98
N SER A 220 5.73 2.22 -9.43
CA SER A 220 6.03 1.13 -10.37
C SER A 220 6.50 1.67 -11.73
N LEU A 221 5.86 2.72 -12.23
CA LEU A 221 6.28 3.37 -13.48
C LEU A 221 7.70 3.94 -13.35
N LEU A 222 8.01 4.60 -12.23
CA LEU A 222 9.35 5.13 -11.97
C LEU A 222 10.40 4.02 -11.96
N LYS A 223 10.15 2.91 -11.25
CA LYS A 223 11.06 1.76 -11.21
C LYS A 223 11.22 1.09 -12.57
N LEU A 224 10.13 0.95 -13.34
CA LEU A 224 10.20 0.43 -14.72
C LEU A 224 11.03 1.32 -15.65
N VAL A 225 10.90 2.64 -15.53
CA VAL A 225 11.70 3.60 -16.33
C VAL A 225 13.18 3.53 -15.92
N LYS A 226 13.49 3.45 -14.63
CA LYS A 226 14.87 3.31 -14.11
C LYS A 226 15.51 1.98 -14.54
N PHE A 227 14.78 0.88 -14.48
CA PHE A 227 15.26 -0.45 -14.89
C PHE A 227 15.43 -0.56 -16.42
N GLY A 228 14.59 0.14 -17.18
CA GLY A 228 14.47 0.03 -18.63
C GLY A 228 13.42 -1.01 -19.05
N PHE A 229 12.85 -0.83 -20.24
CA PHE A 229 11.77 -1.70 -20.73
C PHE A 229 12.27 -2.95 -21.48
N HIS A 230 13.54 -3.32 -21.30
CA HIS A 230 14.16 -4.47 -21.96
C HIS A 230 14.21 -5.67 -21.01
N PHE A 231 13.18 -6.49 -21.04
CA PHE A 231 13.08 -7.71 -20.25
C PHE A 231 13.51 -8.91 -21.07
N THR A 232 14.25 -9.82 -20.45
CA THR A 232 14.37 -11.18 -20.97
C THR A 232 13.03 -11.91 -20.81
N GLY A 233 12.80 -12.96 -21.58
CA GLY A 233 11.58 -13.78 -21.43
C GLY A 233 11.42 -14.36 -20.04
N GLU A 234 12.53 -14.64 -19.34
CA GLU A 234 12.55 -15.15 -17.97
C GLU A 234 12.14 -14.07 -16.96
N GLU A 235 12.74 -12.89 -17.03
CA GLU A 235 12.40 -11.75 -16.16
C GLU A 235 10.92 -11.37 -16.28
N ALA A 236 10.42 -11.29 -17.52
CA ALA A 236 9.03 -10.98 -17.79
C ALA A 236 8.08 -12.05 -17.22
N ALA A 237 8.40 -13.34 -17.40
CA ALA A 237 7.59 -14.44 -16.89
C ALA A 237 7.53 -14.43 -15.34
N ILE A 238 8.67 -14.27 -14.68
CA ILE A 238 8.77 -14.20 -13.21
C ILE A 238 7.97 -13.01 -12.67
N LEU A 239 8.09 -11.83 -13.28
CA LEU A 239 7.34 -10.64 -12.89
C LEU A 239 5.82 -10.84 -13.04
N ILE A 240 5.38 -11.37 -14.19
CA ILE A 240 3.95 -11.61 -14.45
C ILE A 240 3.36 -12.63 -13.49
N ILE A 241 4.10 -13.72 -13.19
CA ILE A 241 3.67 -14.73 -12.21
C ILE A 241 3.48 -14.08 -10.83
N GLY A 242 4.47 -13.31 -10.36
CA GLY A 242 4.38 -12.60 -9.09
C GLY A 242 3.17 -11.65 -9.04
N MET A 243 2.93 -10.87 -10.10
CA MET A 243 1.78 -9.96 -10.21
C MET A 243 0.44 -10.71 -10.17
N ILE A 244 0.30 -11.82 -10.90
CA ILE A 244 -0.94 -12.62 -10.92
C ILE A 244 -1.22 -13.19 -9.53
N VAL A 245 -0.20 -13.74 -8.87
CA VAL A 245 -0.36 -14.29 -7.52
C VAL A 245 -0.69 -13.19 -6.51
N ALA A 246 0.01 -12.06 -6.56
CA ALA A 246 -0.30 -10.90 -5.72
C ALA A 246 -1.75 -10.41 -5.92
N PHE A 247 -2.23 -10.36 -7.17
CA PHE A 247 -3.61 -10.03 -7.49
C PHE A 247 -4.61 -10.99 -6.82
N VAL A 248 -4.44 -12.29 -7.04
CA VAL A 248 -5.38 -13.32 -6.52
C VAL A 248 -5.41 -13.32 -4.99
N VAL A 249 -4.24 -13.26 -4.36
CA VAL A 249 -4.14 -13.23 -2.89
C VAL A 249 -4.74 -11.93 -2.35
N SER A 250 -4.48 -10.79 -2.99
CA SER A 250 -5.05 -9.50 -2.60
C SER A 250 -6.58 -9.47 -2.63
N LEU A 251 -7.22 -10.11 -3.62
CA LEU A 251 -8.68 -10.22 -3.66
C LEU A 251 -9.25 -10.87 -2.39
N ILE A 252 -8.58 -11.88 -1.86
CA ILE A 252 -8.97 -12.61 -0.65
C ILE A 252 -8.71 -11.74 0.59
N VAL A 253 -7.51 -11.18 0.67
CA VAL A 253 -7.04 -10.44 1.86
C VAL A 253 -7.81 -9.13 2.06
N ILE A 254 -8.09 -8.39 0.99
CA ILE A 254 -8.90 -7.15 1.07
C ILE A 254 -10.30 -7.46 1.61
N LYS A 255 -10.97 -8.50 1.08
CA LYS A 255 -12.29 -8.92 1.58
C LYS A 255 -12.22 -9.34 3.05
N PHE A 256 -11.20 -10.11 3.43
CA PHE A 256 -10.97 -10.51 4.81
C PHE A 256 -10.79 -9.29 5.71
N LEU A 257 -9.89 -8.36 5.37
CA LEU A 257 -9.61 -7.17 6.17
C LEU A 257 -10.86 -6.30 6.33
N MET A 258 -11.60 -6.04 5.25
CA MET A 258 -12.84 -5.26 5.32
C MET A 258 -13.90 -5.91 6.21
N GLY A 259 -13.99 -7.23 6.21
CA GLY A 259 -14.83 -7.98 7.15
C GLY A 259 -14.35 -7.91 8.59
N TYR A 260 -13.04 -8.02 8.79
CA TYR A 260 -12.39 -8.00 10.09
C TYR A 260 -12.56 -6.66 10.83
N ILE A 261 -12.25 -5.53 10.17
CA ILE A 261 -12.27 -4.20 10.79
C ILE A 261 -13.66 -3.68 11.14
N LYS A 262 -14.73 -4.29 10.59
CA LYS A 262 -16.11 -4.00 11.00
C LYS A 262 -16.42 -4.46 12.43
N LYS A 263 -15.69 -5.47 12.93
CA LYS A 263 -15.94 -6.11 14.22
C LYS A 263 -14.75 -5.97 15.19
N HIS A 264 -13.57 -5.68 14.68
CA HIS A 264 -12.32 -5.65 15.43
C HIS A 264 -11.57 -4.34 15.19
N ASN A 265 -10.53 -4.12 16.01
CA ASN A 265 -9.63 -2.97 15.91
C ASN A 265 -8.28 -3.37 15.29
N PHE A 266 -7.38 -2.40 15.13
CA PHE A 266 -6.05 -2.62 14.55
C PHE A 266 -4.98 -3.02 15.59
N ILE A 267 -5.30 -3.25 16.86
CA ILE A 267 -4.33 -3.56 17.92
C ILE A 267 -3.52 -4.81 17.61
N VAL A 268 -4.15 -5.85 17.05
CA VAL A 268 -3.44 -7.10 16.67
C VAL A 268 -2.33 -6.85 15.66
N PHE A 269 -2.56 -5.96 14.69
CA PHE A 269 -1.53 -5.58 13.71
C PHE A 269 -0.43 -4.74 14.35
N GLY A 270 -0.75 -3.95 15.38
CA GLY A 270 0.23 -3.24 16.18
C GLY A 270 1.21 -4.18 16.88
N TRP A 271 0.70 -5.20 17.57
CA TRP A 271 1.54 -6.23 18.20
C TRP A 271 2.35 -7.02 17.19
N TYR A 272 1.74 -7.43 16.07
CA TYR A 272 2.44 -8.12 15.00
C TYR A 272 3.66 -7.31 14.51
N ARG A 273 3.50 -6.01 14.27
CA ARG A 273 4.57 -5.12 13.82
C ARG A 273 5.70 -5.00 14.84
N ILE A 274 5.38 -4.93 16.13
CA ILE A 274 6.40 -4.87 17.20
C ILE A 274 7.23 -6.16 17.20
N VAL A 275 6.59 -7.32 17.11
CA VAL A 275 7.27 -8.62 17.04
C VAL A 275 8.13 -8.72 15.78
N LEU A 276 7.56 -8.35 14.62
CA LEU A 276 8.29 -8.36 13.34
C LEU A 276 9.51 -7.42 13.40
N GLY A 277 9.34 -6.22 13.95
CA GLY A 277 10.44 -5.25 14.10
C GLY A 277 11.56 -5.78 15.01
N ALA A 278 11.20 -6.47 16.10
CA ALA A 278 12.17 -7.14 16.95
C ALA A 278 12.93 -8.25 16.21
N ILE A 279 12.23 -9.05 15.38
CA ILE A 279 12.86 -10.09 14.56
C ILE A 279 13.82 -9.46 13.54
N VAL A 280 13.38 -8.43 12.79
CA VAL A 280 14.24 -7.72 11.82
C VAL A 280 15.50 -7.17 12.49
N LEU A 281 15.36 -6.58 13.70
CA LEU A 281 16.49 -6.05 14.44
C LEU A 281 17.46 -7.16 14.86
N LEU A 282 16.96 -8.28 15.37
CA LEU A 282 17.78 -9.41 15.79
C LEU A 282 18.51 -10.07 14.60
N CYS A 283 17.82 -10.28 13.48
CA CYS A 283 18.44 -10.81 12.25
C CYS A 283 19.54 -9.88 11.75
N GLY A 284 19.29 -8.57 11.66
CA GLY A 284 20.27 -7.62 11.19
C GLY A 284 21.50 -7.49 12.12
N ILE A 285 21.33 -7.62 13.45
CA ILE A 285 22.46 -7.67 14.40
C ILE A 285 23.25 -8.98 14.26
N ALA A 286 22.57 -10.08 13.97
CA ALA A 286 23.21 -11.38 13.76
C ALA A 286 23.97 -11.49 12.43
N GLY A 287 23.84 -10.49 11.54
CA GLY A 287 24.46 -10.48 10.21
C GLY A 287 23.75 -11.36 9.20
N LEU A 288 22.46 -11.59 9.43
CA LEU A 288 21.54 -12.31 8.53
C LEU A 288 20.80 -11.31 7.66
#